data_d745f693dc1722f0d2b41acd702d3332
#
_entry.id   d745f693dc1722f0d2b41acd702d3332
#
_cell.length_a   1.000
_cell.length_b   1.000
_cell.length_c   1.000
_cell.angle_alpha   90.00
_cell.angle_beta   90.00
_cell.angle_gamma   90.00
#
_symmetry.space_group_name_H-M   'P 1'
#
loop_
_entity.id
_entity.type
_entity.pdbx_description
1 polymer ?
#
loop_
_entity_poly.entity_id
_entity_poly.type
_entity_poly.pdbx_seq_one_letter_code
_entity_poly.pdbx_strand_id
1 'polypeptide(L)' 'MIEHFRHGDIHELRLNRPPVNALDDELLLALVAALLAAVGGGARGIVVSG' A
#
# COMPACT_ATOMS: atom_id res chain seq x y z
N MET A 1 6.86 -0.32 6.64
CA MET A 1 5.46 -0.54 7.06
C MET A 1 4.54 -0.88 5.88
N ILE A 2 4.68 -0.20 4.79
CA ILE A 2 3.99 -0.54 3.54
C ILE A 2 5.02 -0.98 2.53
N GLU A 3 4.85 -2.18 1.99
CA GLU A 3 5.69 -2.67 0.90
C GLU A 3 4.92 -2.48 -0.41
N HIS A 4 5.60 -1.97 -1.43
CA HIS A 4 4.99 -1.66 -2.71
C HIS A 4 5.60 -2.56 -3.78
N PHE A 5 4.77 -3.40 -4.39
CA PHE A 5 5.18 -4.27 -5.48
C PHE A 5 4.44 -3.88 -6.75
N ARG A 6 5.11 -4.03 -7.88
CA ARG A 6 4.53 -3.71 -9.19
C ARG A 6 4.43 -4.98 -10.01
N HIS A 7 3.22 -5.23 -10.53
CA HIS A 7 2.93 -6.36 -11.40
C HIS A 7 2.33 -5.81 -12.69
N GLY A 8 3.17 -5.32 -13.59
CA GLY A 8 2.69 -4.60 -14.77
C GLY A 8 1.99 -3.31 -14.35
N ASP A 9 0.73 -3.15 -14.75
CA ASP A 9 -0.07 -1.97 -14.41
C ASP A 9 -0.79 -2.10 -13.07
N ILE A 10 -0.64 -3.24 -12.39
CA ILE A 10 -1.27 -3.48 -11.11
C ILE A 10 -0.23 -3.29 -10.01
N HIS A 11 -0.56 -2.49 -9.02
CA HIS A 11 0.32 -2.27 -7.87
C HIS A 11 -0.24 -2.98 -6.65
N GLU A 12 0.61 -3.71 -5.95
CA GLU A 12 0.25 -4.35 -4.70
C GLU A 12 0.84 -3.57 -3.55
N LEU A 13 0.01 -3.20 -2.59
CA LEU A 13 0.43 -2.55 -1.36
C LEU A 13 0.27 -3.55 -0.23
N ARG A 14 1.38 -4.03 0.30
CA ARG A 14 1.37 -5.03 1.36
C ARG A 14 1.62 -4.36 2.70
N LEU A 15 0.65 -4.50 3.59
CA LEU A 15 0.79 -3.99 4.95
C LEU A 15 1.74 -4.89 5.72
N ASN A 16 2.76 -4.31 6.29
CA ASN A 16 3.75 -5.06 7.06
C ASN A 16 4.05 -4.32 8.35
N ARG A 17 3.23 -4.55 9.36
CA ARG A 17 3.39 -3.95 10.67
C ARG A 17 3.23 -5.02 11.75
N PRO A 18 4.29 -5.73 12.09
CA PRO A 18 4.22 -6.74 13.13
C PRO A 18 3.89 -6.08 14.49
N PRO A 19 3.29 -6.83 15.43
CA PRO A 19 2.99 -8.24 15.25
C PRO A 19 1.67 -8.55 14.53
N VAL A 20 0.77 -7.58 14.35
CA VAL A 20 -0.59 -7.87 13.89
C VAL A 20 -1.14 -6.87 12.86
N ASN A 21 -0.40 -6.22 12.08
CA ASN A 21 -0.90 -5.28 11.05
C ASN A 21 -2.10 -4.44 11.52
N ALA A 22 -2.05 -3.95 12.76
CA ALA A 22 -3.15 -3.17 13.32
C ALA A 22 -3.26 -1.81 12.62
N LEU A 23 -4.48 -1.42 12.26
CA LEU A 23 -4.71 -0.11 11.66
C LEU A 23 -4.71 0.96 12.76
N ASP A 24 -3.78 1.89 12.66
CA ASP A 24 -3.75 3.07 13.50
C ASP A 24 -3.51 4.30 12.61
N ASP A 25 -3.45 5.47 13.22
CA ASP A 25 -3.32 6.72 12.45
C ASP A 25 -2.06 6.74 11.60
N GLU A 26 -0.96 6.22 12.13
CA GLU A 26 0.30 6.17 11.41
C GLU A 26 0.22 5.26 10.19
N LEU A 27 -0.35 4.06 10.36
CA LEU A 27 -0.50 3.13 9.26
C LEU A 27 -1.49 3.65 8.21
N LEU A 28 -2.58 4.28 8.65
CA LEU A 28 -3.55 4.87 7.73
C LEU A 28 -2.93 5.97 6.90
N LEU A 29 -2.13 6.84 7.51
CA LEU A 29 -1.42 7.89 6.77
C LEU A 29 -0.44 7.31 5.76
N ALA A 30 0.29 6.27 6.15
CA ALA A 30 1.22 5.60 5.25
C ALA A 30 0.48 4.96 4.09
N LEU A 31 -0.69 4.34 4.35
CA LEU A 31 -1.48 3.71 3.31
C LEU A 31 -2.02 4.74 2.32
N VAL A 32 -2.53 5.87 2.80
CA VAL A 32 -3.02 6.94 1.92
C VAL A 32 -1.89 7.46 1.05
N ALA A 33 -0.72 7.70 1.62
CA ALA A 33 0.43 8.16 0.86
C ALA A 33 0.85 7.14 -0.22
N ALA A 34 0.83 5.84 0.12
CA ALA A 34 1.16 4.79 -0.83
C ALA A 34 0.14 4.70 -1.96
N LEU A 35 -1.15 4.85 -1.64
CA LEU A 35 -2.21 4.86 -2.66
C LEU A 35 -2.03 6.01 -3.63
N LEU A 36 -1.76 7.21 -3.12
CA LEU A 36 -1.53 8.38 -3.97
C LEU A 36 -0.29 8.19 -4.84
N ALA A 37 0.77 7.61 -4.30
CA ALA A 37 1.98 7.33 -5.07
C ALA A 37 1.71 6.32 -6.19
N ALA A 38 0.92 5.28 -5.91
CA ALA A 38 0.58 4.27 -6.90
C ALA A 38 -0.25 4.89 -8.05
N VAL A 39 -1.23 5.71 -7.71
CA VAL A 39 -2.05 6.40 -8.72
C VAL A 39 -1.17 7.34 -9.55
N GLY A 40 -0.31 8.11 -8.91
CA GLY A 40 0.62 9.00 -9.61
C GLY A 40 1.62 8.24 -10.47
N GLY A 41 1.91 7.00 -10.14
CA GLY A 41 2.80 6.13 -10.92
C GLY A 41 2.11 5.40 -12.07
N GLY A 42 0.83 5.68 -12.33
CA GLY A 42 0.11 5.11 -13.47
C GLY A 42 -0.51 3.75 -13.20
N ALA A 43 -0.76 3.40 -11.95
CA ALA A 43 -1.41 2.12 -11.64
C ALA A 43 -2.83 2.09 -12.21
N ARG A 44 -3.18 0.98 -12.85
CA ARG A 44 -4.53 0.75 -13.37
C ARG A 44 -5.38 -0.03 -12.37
N GLY A 45 -4.76 -0.66 -11.41
CA GLY A 45 -5.44 -1.35 -10.34
C GLY A 45 -4.51 -1.44 -9.14
N ILE A 46 -5.09 -1.53 -7.96
CA ILE A 46 -4.34 -1.60 -6.70
C ILE A 46 -4.88 -2.74 -5.88
N VAL A 47 -3.98 -3.60 -5.41
CA VAL A 47 -4.31 -4.69 -4.49
C VAL A 47 -3.70 -4.34 -3.13
N VAL A 48 -4.51 -4.41 -2.08
CA VAL A 48 -4.03 -4.21 -0.72
C VAL A 48 -4.08 -5.55 -0.01
N SER A 49 -2.97 -5.96 0.55
CA SER A 49 -2.85 -7.24 1.26
C SER A 49 -2.20 -7.05 2.62
N GLY A 50 -2.32 -8.01 3.49
CA GLY A 50 -1.75 -7.92 4.83
C GLY A 50 -1.08 -9.18 5.30
#